data_81c5d844d7b0c097e95a2ed914760773
#
_entry.id   81c5d844d7b0c097e95a2ed914760773
#
_cell.length_a   1.000
_cell.length_b   1.000
_cell.length_c   1.000
_cell.angle_alpha   90.00
_cell.angle_beta   90.00
_cell.angle_gamma   90.00
#
_symmetry.space_group_name_H-M   'P 1'
#
loop_
_entity.id
_entity.type
_entity.pdbx_description
1 polymer ?
#
loop_
_entity_poly.entity_id
_entity_poly.type
_entity_poly.pdbx_seq_one_letter_code
_entity_poly.pdbx_strand_id
1 'polypeptide(L)'
;KKSLITDKTTYAEFAWHCNAIIASIGCSHTASSTMQNDYNEFSILPIENSFPLQVRLINKQLFVVNPMNNADMVKVKDEILSINAIETQKLLSIIFDHTVSQANIQTAKIQRFNTFFAAQIPYALGLPKTFEVVVKERNGPIQLHKATKMATELYNPSINSCNNDLCL
;
A
#
# COMPACT_ATOMS: atom_id res chain seq x y z
N LYS A 1 8.58 17.22 -12.79
CA LYS A 1 7.97 15.86 -12.97
C LYS A 1 8.06 15.32 -14.39
N LYS A 2 8.20 16.16 -15.43
CA LYS A 2 8.42 15.68 -16.83
C LYS A 2 9.68 14.80 -16.97
N SER A 3 10.71 15.01 -16.13
CA SER A 3 11.95 14.22 -16.14
C SER A 3 11.78 12.78 -15.62
N LEU A 4 10.65 12.45 -15.00
CA LEU A 4 10.34 11.11 -14.51
C LEU A 4 9.66 10.23 -15.56
N ILE A 5 9.23 10.82 -16.68
CA ILE A 5 8.56 10.12 -17.78
C ILE A 5 9.56 9.95 -18.91
N THR A 6 9.82 8.73 -19.30
CA THR A 6 10.75 8.34 -20.36
C THR A 6 10.04 7.38 -21.32
N ASP A 7 10.66 7.05 -22.44
CA ASP A 7 10.15 6.06 -23.39
C ASP A 7 10.02 4.65 -22.81
N LYS A 8 10.61 4.41 -21.62
CA LYS A 8 10.52 3.15 -20.89
C LYS A 8 9.46 3.15 -19.79
N THR A 9 8.81 4.30 -19.55
CA THR A 9 7.77 4.43 -18.53
C THR A 9 6.58 3.59 -18.92
N THR A 10 6.19 2.65 -18.08
CA THR A 10 4.98 1.84 -18.28
C THR A 10 3.72 2.69 -18.08
N TYR A 11 2.59 2.21 -18.60
CA TYR A 11 1.30 2.87 -18.38
C TYR A 11 0.97 3.01 -16.89
N ALA A 12 1.26 1.99 -16.11
CA ALA A 12 1.03 1.99 -14.68
C ALA A 12 1.86 3.06 -13.94
N GLU A 13 3.15 3.18 -14.26
CA GLU A 13 4.01 4.23 -13.71
C GLU A 13 3.56 5.62 -14.15
N PHE A 14 3.16 5.76 -15.43
CA PHE A 14 2.61 7.01 -15.94
C PHE A 14 1.35 7.43 -15.18
N ALA A 15 0.39 6.51 -15.00
CA ALA A 15 -0.82 6.74 -14.23
C ALA A 15 -0.51 7.13 -12.77
N TRP A 16 0.46 6.47 -12.14
CA TRP A 16 0.93 6.82 -10.81
C TRP A 16 1.45 8.25 -10.74
N HIS A 17 2.26 8.67 -11.70
CA HIS A 17 2.76 10.05 -11.77
C HIS A 17 1.65 11.08 -12.02
N CYS A 18 0.67 10.74 -12.85
CA CYS A 18 -0.51 11.59 -13.07
C CYS A 18 -1.32 11.78 -11.78
N ASN A 19 -1.46 10.74 -10.98
CA ASN A 19 -2.19 10.83 -9.71
C ASN A 19 -1.57 11.82 -8.73
N ALA A 20 -0.24 11.98 -8.71
CA ALA A 20 0.38 13.00 -7.86
C ALA A 20 -0.05 14.43 -8.27
N ILE A 21 -0.25 14.66 -9.57
CA ILE A 21 -0.74 15.95 -10.07
C ILE A 21 -2.20 16.15 -9.66
N ILE A 22 -3.02 15.12 -9.88
CA ILE A 22 -4.45 15.15 -9.54
C ILE A 22 -4.65 15.31 -8.04
N ALA A 23 -3.88 14.58 -7.21
CA ALA A 23 -3.94 14.68 -5.76
C ALA A 23 -3.58 16.08 -5.25
N SER A 24 -2.68 16.79 -5.94
CA SER A 24 -2.29 18.15 -5.56
C SER A 24 -3.41 19.19 -5.71
N ILE A 25 -4.46 18.88 -6.49
CA ILE A 25 -5.65 19.76 -6.65
C ILE A 25 -6.47 19.81 -5.34
N GLY A 26 -6.40 18.75 -4.52
CA GLY A 26 -7.12 18.71 -3.23
C GLY A 26 -8.63 18.60 -3.38
N CYS A 27 -9.14 18.07 -4.49
CA CYS A 27 -10.56 17.85 -4.75
C CYS A 27 -10.86 16.35 -4.89
N SER A 28 -11.71 15.82 -4.04
CA SER A 28 -12.06 14.38 -4.07
C SER A 28 -12.86 13.97 -5.31
N HIS A 29 -13.45 14.90 -6.03
CA HIS A 29 -14.19 14.66 -7.27
C HIS A 29 -13.29 14.68 -8.51
N THR A 30 -12.06 15.16 -8.38
CA THR A 30 -11.07 15.12 -9.45
C THR A 30 -10.27 13.83 -9.30
N ALA A 31 -10.56 12.86 -10.14
CA ALA A 31 -9.94 11.55 -10.05
C ALA A 31 -9.48 11.10 -11.43
N SER A 32 -8.40 10.33 -11.48
CA SER A 32 -8.08 9.54 -12.65
C SER A 32 -8.88 8.24 -12.58
N SER A 33 -9.62 7.91 -13.64
CA SER A 33 -10.37 6.64 -13.74
C SER A 33 -9.47 5.42 -13.58
N THR A 34 -8.21 5.55 -13.97
CA THR A 34 -7.20 4.49 -13.92
C THR A 34 -6.85 3.99 -12.51
N MET A 35 -7.20 4.70 -11.45
CA MET A 35 -6.85 4.28 -10.08
C MET A 35 -8.02 4.31 -9.09
N GLN A 36 -9.23 4.60 -9.51
CA GLN A 36 -10.32 4.86 -8.57
C GLN A 36 -11.52 3.93 -8.63
N ASN A 37 -11.88 3.39 -9.77
CA ASN A 37 -13.24 2.90 -9.94
C ASN A 37 -13.41 1.45 -10.34
N ASP A 38 -12.36 0.76 -10.75
CA ASP A 38 -12.53 -0.60 -11.20
C ASP A 38 -11.58 -1.57 -10.51
N TYR A 39 -12.15 -2.52 -9.80
CA TYR A 39 -11.45 -3.74 -9.42
C TYR A 39 -10.77 -4.41 -10.63
N ASN A 40 -11.23 -4.12 -11.83
CA ASN A 40 -10.65 -4.59 -13.08
C ASN A 40 -9.41 -3.80 -13.51
N GLU A 41 -9.22 -2.55 -13.07
CA GLU A 41 -8.03 -1.76 -13.39
C GLU A 41 -6.85 -2.05 -12.46
N PHE A 42 -7.07 -2.63 -11.28
CA PHE A 42 -6.02 -3.33 -10.55
C PHE A 42 -5.48 -4.54 -11.31
N SER A 43 -6.17 -5.00 -12.37
CA SER A 43 -5.65 -5.97 -13.32
C SER A 43 -4.40 -5.50 -14.08
N ILE A 44 -4.06 -4.20 -13.99
CA ILE A 44 -2.80 -3.67 -14.51
C ILE A 44 -1.63 -4.09 -13.62
N LEU A 45 -1.89 -4.31 -12.33
CA LEU A 45 -0.91 -4.87 -11.42
C LEU A 45 -1.18 -6.38 -11.27
N PRO A 46 -0.32 -7.24 -11.85
CA PRO A 46 -0.42 -8.68 -11.65
C PRO A 46 -0.42 -9.03 -10.16
N ILE A 47 -1.17 -10.07 -9.80
CA ILE A 47 -1.33 -10.47 -8.39
C ILE A 47 0.01 -10.75 -7.72
N GLU A 48 0.96 -11.31 -8.47
CA GLU A 48 2.32 -11.58 -8.03
C GLU A 48 3.13 -10.32 -7.69
N ASN A 49 2.71 -9.16 -8.20
CA ASN A 49 3.34 -7.87 -7.90
C ASN A 49 2.62 -7.12 -6.77
N SER A 50 1.48 -7.63 -6.30
CA SER A 50 0.76 -7.05 -5.17
C SER A 50 1.54 -7.20 -3.87
N PHE A 51 1.35 -6.28 -2.94
CA PHE A 51 1.96 -6.41 -1.62
C PHE A 51 1.38 -7.64 -0.89
N PRO A 52 2.23 -8.59 -0.44
CA PRO A 52 1.81 -9.95 -0.07
C PRO A 52 1.35 -10.09 1.38
N LEU A 53 1.11 -9.00 2.08
CA LEU A 53 0.56 -8.99 3.43
C LEU A 53 -0.69 -8.12 3.46
N GLN A 54 -1.71 -8.52 4.21
CA GLN A 54 -2.80 -7.61 4.54
C GLN A 54 -2.37 -6.72 5.70
N VAL A 55 -2.47 -5.43 5.52
CA VAL A 55 -2.02 -4.45 6.49
C VAL A 55 -3.10 -3.41 6.80
N ARG A 56 -2.98 -2.78 7.93
CA ARG A 56 -3.84 -1.67 8.33
C ARG A 56 -3.03 -0.55 8.97
N LEU A 57 -3.32 0.66 8.55
CA LEU A 57 -2.75 1.87 9.12
C LEU A 57 -3.64 2.35 10.27
N ILE A 58 -3.08 2.38 11.48
CA ILE A 58 -3.72 2.82 12.72
C ILE A 58 -2.74 3.77 13.42
N ASN A 59 -3.18 4.97 13.76
CA ASN A 59 -2.36 5.96 14.47
C ASN A 59 -0.96 6.18 13.84
N LYS A 60 -0.90 6.21 12.51
CA LYS A 60 0.34 6.35 11.72
C LYS A 60 1.29 5.14 11.79
N GLN A 61 0.92 4.05 12.42
CA GLN A 61 1.66 2.79 12.46
C GLN A 61 1.00 1.78 11.53
N LEU A 62 1.80 0.97 10.86
CA LEU A 62 1.33 -0.03 9.89
C LEU A 62 1.41 -1.41 10.52
N PHE A 63 0.25 -2.05 10.69
CA PHE A 63 0.16 -3.36 11.33
C PHE A 63 -0.25 -4.45 10.35
N VAL A 64 0.31 -5.64 10.52
CA VAL A 64 -0.12 -6.85 9.83
C VAL A 64 -1.46 -7.29 10.40
N VAL A 65 -2.49 -7.39 9.56
CA VAL A 65 -3.82 -7.91 9.93
C VAL A 65 -4.04 -9.33 9.43
N ASN A 66 -3.36 -9.72 8.35
CA ASN A 66 -3.30 -11.09 7.88
C ASN A 66 -1.96 -11.33 7.18
N PRO A 67 -1.15 -12.28 7.61
CA PRO A 67 0.14 -12.60 6.98
C PRO A 67 -0.01 -13.33 5.65
N MET A 68 -1.22 -13.76 5.26
CA MET A 68 -1.47 -14.54 4.04
C MET A 68 -0.53 -15.77 3.97
N ASN A 69 0.25 -15.91 2.88
CA ASN A 69 1.20 -17.02 2.72
C ASN A 69 2.51 -16.87 3.52
N ASN A 70 2.62 -15.83 4.35
CA ASN A 70 3.84 -15.47 5.08
C ASN A 70 3.71 -15.67 6.60
N ALA A 71 2.80 -16.55 7.05
CA ALA A 71 2.54 -16.80 8.48
C ALA A 71 3.74 -17.43 9.22
N ASP A 72 4.68 -17.99 8.51
CA ASP A 72 5.97 -18.47 9.03
C ASP A 72 6.98 -17.35 9.29
N MET A 73 6.76 -16.15 8.70
CA MET A 73 7.67 -15.01 8.78
C MET A 73 7.14 -13.89 9.67
N VAL A 74 5.85 -13.58 9.55
CA VAL A 74 5.21 -12.45 10.24
C VAL A 74 3.90 -12.90 10.89
N LYS A 75 3.49 -12.22 11.92
CA LYS A 75 2.28 -12.53 12.70
C LYS A 75 1.28 -11.39 12.64
N VAL A 76 0.02 -11.70 12.91
CA VAL A 76 -1.01 -10.68 13.12
C VAL A 76 -0.60 -9.78 14.29
N LYS A 77 -0.75 -8.46 14.11
CA LYS A 77 -0.37 -7.38 15.04
C LYS A 77 1.12 -7.04 15.07
N ASP A 78 1.95 -7.64 14.23
CA ASP A 78 3.31 -7.13 14.02
C ASP A 78 3.26 -5.76 13.38
N GLU A 79 4.06 -4.83 13.88
CA GLU A 79 4.22 -3.49 13.30
C GLU A 79 5.28 -3.53 12.19
N ILE A 80 4.93 -3.05 11.00
CA ILE A 80 5.88 -2.90 9.89
C ILE A 80 6.62 -1.57 10.05
N LEU A 81 7.92 -1.62 10.25
CA LEU A 81 8.78 -0.45 10.43
C LEU A 81 9.32 0.07 9.09
N SER A 82 9.65 -0.85 8.17
CA SER A 82 10.10 -0.48 6.83
C SER A 82 9.77 -1.55 5.80
N ILE A 83 9.71 -1.15 4.53
CA ILE A 83 9.56 -2.01 3.36
C ILE A 83 10.61 -1.62 2.34
N ASN A 84 11.41 -2.56 1.85
CA ASN A 84 12.52 -2.35 0.92
C ASN A 84 13.43 -1.18 1.37
N ALA A 85 13.84 -1.20 2.64
CA ALA A 85 14.65 -0.17 3.29
C ALA A 85 14.04 1.25 3.35
N ILE A 86 12.77 1.41 2.95
CA ILE A 86 12.04 2.68 3.10
C ILE A 86 11.20 2.60 4.38
N GLU A 87 11.44 3.52 5.31
CA GLU A 87 10.66 3.62 6.55
C GLU A 87 9.17 3.83 6.26
N THR A 88 8.31 3.21 7.06
CA THR A 88 6.85 3.25 6.91
C THR A 88 6.33 4.68 6.81
N GLN A 89 6.82 5.60 7.63
CA GLN A 89 6.36 7.00 7.61
C GLN A 89 6.71 7.71 6.28
N LYS A 90 7.90 7.44 5.74
CA LYS A 90 8.33 7.99 4.44
C LYS A 90 7.53 7.37 3.30
N LEU A 91 7.30 6.07 3.34
CA LEU A 91 6.48 5.35 2.37
C LEU A 91 5.04 5.88 2.34
N LEU A 92 4.44 6.08 3.52
CA LEU A 92 3.10 6.66 3.64
C LEU A 92 3.03 8.09 3.11
N SER A 93 4.06 8.90 3.33
CA SER A 93 4.13 10.24 2.75
C SER A 93 4.09 10.18 1.21
N ILE A 94 4.90 9.30 0.61
CA ILE A 94 4.91 9.10 -0.84
C ILE A 94 3.52 8.69 -1.34
N ILE A 95 2.89 7.72 -0.68
CA ILE A 95 1.56 7.24 -1.05
C ILE A 95 0.51 8.36 -0.92
N PHE A 96 0.55 9.11 0.16
CA PHE A 96 -0.42 10.17 0.43
C PHE A 96 -0.30 11.37 -0.53
N ASP A 97 0.92 11.61 -1.07
CA ASP A 97 1.12 12.60 -2.12
C ASP A 97 0.46 12.20 -3.46
N HIS A 98 0.17 10.90 -3.64
CA HIS A 98 -0.52 10.33 -4.79
C HIS A 98 -1.98 10.00 -4.50
N THR A 99 -2.46 10.23 -3.29
CA THR A 99 -3.82 9.90 -2.86
C THR A 99 -4.71 11.13 -2.88
N VAL A 100 -5.73 11.10 -3.73
CA VAL A 100 -6.72 12.17 -3.82
C VAL A 100 -7.55 12.24 -2.54
N SER A 101 -7.76 13.45 -2.03
CA SER A 101 -8.70 13.71 -0.93
C SER A 101 -9.21 15.15 -0.98
N GLN A 102 -10.40 15.40 -0.43
CA GLN A 102 -10.93 16.75 -0.29
C GLN A 102 -10.07 17.54 0.70
N ALA A 103 -9.58 18.71 0.28
CA ALA A 103 -8.80 19.64 1.10
C ALA A 103 -7.65 18.94 1.89
N ASN A 104 -7.06 17.90 1.31
CA ASN A 104 -6.00 17.10 1.96
C ASN A 104 -6.39 16.44 3.30
N ILE A 105 -7.65 16.07 3.47
CA ILE A 105 -8.15 15.42 4.69
C ILE A 105 -7.43 14.07 4.90
N GLN A 106 -6.69 13.98 6.00
CA GLN A 106 -5.85 12.80 6.31
C GLN A 106 -6.68 11.54 6.54
N THR A 107 -7.83 11.63 7.19
CA THR A 107 -8.70 10.47 7.44
C THR A 107 -9.17 9.82 6.15
N ALA A 108 -9.48 10.62 5.12
CA ALA A 108 -9.85 10.10 3.80
C ALA A 108 -8.66 9.37 3.13
N LYS A 109 -7.44 9.92 3.26
CA LYS A 109 -6.23 9.27 2.74
C LYS A 109 -5.94 7.94 3.45
N ILE A 110 -6.09 7.91 4.79
CA ILE A 110 -5.93 6.69 5.60
C ILE A 110 -6.95 5.63 5.20
N GLN A 111 -8.22 6.01 5.04
CA GLN A 111 -9.26 5.08 4.62
C GLN A 111 -8.96 4.51 3.23
N ARG A 112 -8.55 5.35 2.29
CA ARG A 112 -8.15 4.91 0.95
C ARG A 112 -6.94 3.97 0.98
N PHE A 113 -5.93 4.31 1.76
CA PHE A 113 -4.78 3.44 1.96
C PHE A 113 -5.22 2.06 2.50
N ASN A 114 -6.04 2.03 3.56
CA ASN A 114 -6.52 0.78 4.15
C ASN A 114 -7.36 -0.07 3.19
N THR A 115 -7.90 0.53 2.13
CA THR A 115 -8.63 -0.20 1.09
C THR A 115 -7.71 -0.69 -0.04
N PHE A 116 -6.70 0.09 -0.42
CA PHE A 116 -5.93 -0.12 -1.65
C PHE A 116 -4.42 -0.33 -1.43
N PHE A 117 -3.97 -0.60 -0.20
CA PHE A 117 -2.56 -0.78 0.15
C PHE A 117 -1.84 -1.80 -0.74
N ALA A 118 -2.54 -2.88 -1.13
CA ALA A 118 -1.96 -3.98 -1.91
C ALA A 118 -1.39 -3.53 -3.26
N ALA A 119 -1.95 -2.46 -3.83
CA ALA A 119 -1.43 -1.83 -5.05
C ALA A 119 -0.60 -0.58 -4.75
N GLN A 120 -1.02 0.24 -3.79
CA GLN A 120 -0.34 1.52 -3.51
C GLN A 120 1.09 1.34 -3.01
N ILE A 121 1.36 0.32 -2.20
CA ILE A 121 2.72 0.01 -1.72
C ILE A 121 3.66 -0.34 -2.88
N PRO A 122 3.34 -1.30 -3.77
CA PRO A 122 4.17 -1.59 -4.93
C PRO A 122 4.44 -0.38 -5.82
N TYR A 123 3.42 0.41 -6.13
CA TYR A 123 3.59 1.63 -6.94
C TYR A 123 4.54 2.64 -6.30
N ALA A 124 4.40 2.87 -5.01
CA ALA A 124 5.27 3.78 -4.27
C ALA A 124 6.72 3.30 -4.20
N LEU A 125 6.95 1.99 -4.37
CA LEU A 125 8.26 1.35 -4.35
C LEU A 125 8.86 1.11 -5.75
N GLY A 126 8.18 1.52 -6.83
CA GLY A 126 8.63 1.30 -8.21
C GLY A 126 8.41 -0.12 -8.71
N LEU A 127 7.33 -0.76 -8.28
CA LEU A 127 6.88 -2.08 -8.72
C LEU A 127 7.93 -3.21 -8.52
N PRO A 128 8.45 -3.40 -7.32
CA PRO A 128 9.42 -4.46 -7.06
C PRO A 128 8.78 -5.84 -7.21
N LYS A 129 9.59 -6.83 -7.56
CA LYS A 129 9.15 -8.24 -7.65
C LYS A 129 9.13 -8.94 -6.28
N THR A 130 9.85 -8.41 -5.32
CA THR A 130 9.95 -8.96 -3.97
C THR A 130 9.92 -7.85 -2.95
N PHE A 131 9.48 -8.16 -1.74
CA PHE A 131 9.40 -7.22 -0.64
C PHE A 131 10.26 -7.71 0.52
N GLU A 132 11.11 -6.83 1.01
CA GLU A 132 11.85 -7.02 2.25
C GLU A 132 11.14 -6.20 3.33
N VAL A 133 10.72 -6.83 4.43
CA VAL A 133 9.99 -6.15 5.50
C VAL A 133 10.76 -6.23 6.81
N VAL A 134 10.85 -5.10 7.50
CA VAL A 134 11.31 -5.06 8.89
C VAL A 134 10.09 -4.92 9.76
N VAL A 135 9.89 -5.88 10.65
CA VAL A 135 8.75 -5.89 11.57
C VAL A 135 9.22 -5.85 13.01
N LYS A 136 8.39 -5.24 13.86
CA LYS A 136 8.50 -5.31 15.31
C LYS A 136 7.36 -6.17 15.81
N GLU A 137 7.69 -7.28 16.47
CA GLU A 137 6.69 -8.08 17.15
C GLU A 137 6.02 -7.26 18.25
N ARG A 138 4.74 -7.51 18.52
CA ARG A 138 3.95 -6.75 19.50
C ARG A 138 4.63 -6.63 20.88
N ASN A 139 5.28 -7.70 21.34
CA ASN A 139 6.00 -7.77 22.62
C ASN A 139 7.40 -8.37 22.46
N GLY A 140 8.01 -8.20 21.29
CA GLY A 140 9.23 -8.89 20.92
C GLY A 140 10.25 -8.02 20.19
N PRO A 141 11.28 -8.66 19.66
CA PRO A 141 12.37 -7.98 18.96
C PRO A 141 11.94 -7.44 17.59
N ILE A 142 12.81 -6.61 17.02
CA ILE A 142 12.72 -6.19 15.61
C ILE A 142 13.33 -7.30 14.77
N GLN A 143 12.62 -7.73 13.73
CA GLN A 143 13.04 -8.78 12.82
C GLN A 143 13.03 -8.28 11.38
N LEU A 144 14.05 -8.72 10.61
CA LEU A 144 14.16 -8.49 9.18
C LEU A 144 13.74 -9.76 8.43
N HIS A 145 12.71 -9.66 7.61
CA HIS A 145 12.26 -10.72 6.72
C HIS A 145 12.54 -10.36 5.26
N LYS A 146 13.37 -11.17 4.62
CA LYS A 146 13.74 -10.97 3.22
C LYS A 146 12.86 -11.81 2.30
N ALA A 147 12.53 -11.19 1.15
CA ALA A 147 11.84 -11.87 0.06
C ALA A 147 10.57 -12.62 0.51
N THR A 148 9.59 -11.86 0.97
CA THR A 148 8.27 -12.42 1.26
C THR A 148 7.76 -13.25 0.09
N LYS A 149 7.04 -14.32 0.38
CA LYS A 149 6.36 -15.13 -0.63
C LYS A 149 5.36 -14.24 -1.38
N MET A 150 5.23 -14.47 -2.69
CA MET A 150 4.30 -13.71 -3.52
C MET A 150 2.86 -13.85 -3.05
N ALA A 151 2.05 -12.84 -3.30
CA ALA A 151 0.62 -12.92 -3.09
C ALA A 151 0.01 -13.94 -4.06
N THR A 152 -0.79 -14.87 -3.56
CA THR A 152 -1.54 -15.84 -4.37
C THR A 152 -3.02 -15.53 -4.41
N GLU A 153 -3.47 -14.59 -3.58
CA GLU A 153 -4.86 -14.16 -3.48
C GLU A 153 -4.94 -12.64 -3.57
N LEU A 154 -5.97 -12.15 -4.24
CA LEU A 154 -6.30 -10.73 -4.21
C LEU A 154 -6.81 -10.37 -2.81
N TYR A 155 -6.37 -9.22 -2.33
CA TYR A 155 -6.96 -8.63 -1.15
C TYR A 155 -8.47 -8.43 -1.34
N ASN A 156 -9.27 -9.05 -0.49
CA ASN A 156 -10.71 -8.84 -0.49
C ASN A 156 -11.09 -7.90 0.66
N PRO A 157 -11.46 -6.64 0.38
CA PRO A 157 -11.82 -5.68 1.43
C PRO A 157 -13.03 -6.10 2.26
N SER A 158 -13.91 -6.97 1.74
CA SER A 158 -15.05 -7.49 2.50
C SER A 158 -14.67 -8.49 3.61
N ILE A 159 -13.48 -9.08 3.56
CA ILE A 159 -12.95 -9.94 4.64
C ILE A 159 -12.43 -9.10 5.81
N ASN A 160 -12.25 -7.80 5.63
CA ASN A 160 -11.89 -6.85 6.69
C ASN A 160 -13.08 -6.41 7.58
N SER A 161 -14.15 -7.19 7.65
CA SER A 161 -15.04 -7.08 8.79
C SER A 161 -14.18 -7.31 10.02
N CYS A 162 -14.02 -6.27 10.84
CA CYS A 162 -13.32 -6.33 12.10
C CYS A 162 -13.60 -7.66 12.81
N ASN A 163 -12.65 -8.57 12.78
CA ASN A 163 -12.60 -9.58 13.82
C ASN A 163 -12.27 -8.80 15.10
N ASN A 164 -13.15 -8.89 16.07
CA ASN A 164 -13.33 -8.03 17.26
C ASN A 164 -12.06 -7.60 18.04
N ASP A 165 -10.88 -8.12 17.73
CA ASP A 165 -9.63 -7.80 18.45
C ASP A 165 -8.81 -6.63 17.88
N LEU A 166 -9.21 -6.06 16.74
CA LEU A 166 -8.53 -4.92 16.07
C LEU A 166 -9.45 -3.72 15.85
N CYS A 167 -10.68 -3.79 16.28
CA CYS A 167 -11.56 -2.63 16.41
C CYS A 167 -11.24 -1.91 17.72
N LEU A 168 -10.36 -0.91 17.66
CA LEU A 168 -10.21 0.12 18.66
C LEU A 168 -10.94 1.37 18.19
#